data_2c061209bd72f13406941f583a542535
#
_entry.id   2c061209bd72f13406941f583a542535
#
_cell.length_a   1.000
_cell.length_b   1.000
_cell.length_c   1.000
_cell.angle_alpha   90.00
_cell.angle_beta   90.00
_cell.angle_gamma   90.00
#
_symmetry.space_group_name_H-M   'P 1'
#
loop_
_entity.id
_entity.type
_entity.pdbx_description
1 polymer ?
#
loop_
_entity_poly.entity_id
_entity_poly.type
_entity_poly.pdbx_seq_one_letter_code
_entity_poly.pdbx_strand_id
1 'polypeptide(L)'
;MLYADSSALIKRYITEMGTDEINAEIDKTASALRPVLTSVLSFAEIHAALARKLNDKTLPATEYHWAATKFNSDWKTYLTKVELSQAVLTLVPGLVKRHALKGSDAVHLASAVWLRQSVQLGKSQKVHSGTFVFATSDKQLARAAEKEQIKVFDPEAAG
;
A
#
# COMPACT_ATOMS: atom_id res chain seq x y z
N MET A 1 0.72 8.60 -9.28
CA MET A 1 0.56 8.45 -7.83
C MET A 1 0.38 6.98 -7.53
N LEU A 2 1.14 6.46 -6.59
CA LEU A 2 1.10 5.06 -6.19
C LEU A 2 0.57 4.96 -4.76
N TYR A 3 -0.47 4.16 -4.55
CA TYR A 3 -0.87 3.71 -3.23
C TYR A 3 -0.44 2.24 -3.08
N ALA A 4 0.35 1.93 -2.09
CA ALA A 4 0.78 0.58 -1.79
C ALA A 4 0.14 0.10 -0.48
N ASP A 5 -0.49 -1.07 -0.51
CA ASP A 5 -0.89 -1.76 0.71
C ASP A 5 0.32 -2.41 1.39
N SER A 6 0.11 -3.02 2.55
CA SER A 6 1.20 -3.62 3.31
C SER A 6 1.84 -4.82 2.61
N SER A 7 1.06 -5.57 1.80
CA SER A 7 1.56 -6.75 1.08
C SER A 7 2.53 -6.41 -0.05
N ALA A 8 2.27 -5.30 -0.75
CA ALA A 8 3.17 -4.78 -1.76
C ALA A 8 4.33 -3.97 -1.14
N LEU A 9 4.04 -3.14 -0.13
CA LEU A 9 5.03 -2.23 0.44
C LEU A 9 6.15 -2.95 1.19
N ILE A 10 5.87 -4.08 1.88
CA ILE A 10 6.87 -4.84 2.62
C ILE A 10 8.00 -5.35 1.72
N LYS A 11 7.72 -5.63 0.45
CA LYS A 11 8.69 -6.10 -0.55
C LYS A 11 9.82 -5.11 -0.83
N ARG A 12 9.66 -3.83 -0.47
CA ARG A 12 10.73 -2.84 -0.52
C ARG A 12 11.81 -3.07 0.55
N TYR A 13 11.47 -3.81 1.61
CA TYR A 13 12.31 -3.96 2.80
C TYR A 13 12.84 -5.37 2.99
N ILE A 14 12.24 -6.36 2.33
CA ILE A 14 12.69 -7.75 2.33
C ILE A 14 12.71 -8.31 0.91
N THR A 15 13.66 -9.19 0.62
CA THR A 15 13.75 -9.82 -0.69
C THR A 15 12.77 -10.98 -0.79
N GLU A 16 11.78 -10.84 -1.67
CA GLU A 16 10.82 -11.88 -2.02
C GLU A 16 10.30 -11.67 -3.45
N MET A 17 9.43 -12.53 -3.95
CA MET A 17 8.85 -12.39 -5.29
C MET A 17 8.20 -11.01 -5.46
N GLY A 18 8.50 -10.31 -6.55
CA GLY A 18 7.96 -8.97 -6.85
C GLY A 18 8.74 -7.81 -6.22
N THR A 19 9.89 -8.07 -5.58
CA THR A 19 10.72 -7.02 -4.96
C THR A 19 11.25 -6.03 -5.99
N ASP A 20 11.79 -6.50 -7.10
CA ASP A 20 12.36 -5.63 -8.13
C ASP A 20 11.27 -4.81 -8.82
N GLU A 21 10.11 -5.42 -9.07
CA GLU A 21 8.96 -4.81 -9.71
C GLU A 21 8.37 -3.67 -8.87
N ILE A 22 8.17 -3.90 -7.57
CA ILE A 22 7.65 -2.85 -6.69
C ILE A 22 8.66 -1.73 -6.50
N ASN A 23 9.94 -2.04 -6.39
CA ASN A 23 11.00 -1.03 -6.29
C ASN A 23 11.03 -0.17 -7.56
N ALA A 24 10.99 -0.77 -8.74
CA ALA A 24 10.96 -0.04 -10.01
C ALA A 24 9.73 0.89 -10.11
N GLU A 25 8.52 0.44 -9.70
CA GLU A 25 7.31 1.28 -9.75
C GLU A 25 7.35 2.41 -8.69
N ILE A 26 7.91 2.15 -7.50
CA ILE A 26 8.13 3.17 -6.47
C ILE A 26 9.12 4.22 -6.97
N ASP A 27 10.26 3.81 -7.50
CA ASP A 27 11.32 4.71 -7.94
C ASP A 27 10.87 5.54 -9.17
N LYS A 28 10.13 4.95 -10.08
CA LYS A 28 9.47 5.65 -11.19
C LYS A 28 8.47 6.69 -10.69
N THR A 29 7.70 6.36 -9.66
CA THR A 29 6.75 7.28 -9.04
C THR A 29 7.46 8.46 -8.39
N ALA A 30 8.53 8.20 -7.64
CA ALA A 30 9.34 9.21 -6.98
C ALA A 30 10.08 10.12 -7.99
N SER A 31 10.66 9.55 -9.03
CA SER A 31 11.35 10.30 -10.09
C SER A 31 10.42 11.26 -10.83
N ALA A 32 9.12 10.92 -10.88
CA ALA A 32 8.07 11.80 -11.42
C ALA A 32 7.54 12.82 -10.38
N LEU A 33 8.19 12.98 -9.23
CA LEU A 33 7.78 13.84 -8.10
C LEU A 33 6.35 13.56 -7.62
N ARG A 34 5.92 12.30 -7.71
CA ARG A 34 4.59 11.88 -7.28
C ARG A 34 4.68 11.16 -5.93
N PRO A 35 3.68 11.33 -5.05
CA PRO A 35 3.71 10.69 -3.75
C PRO A 35 3.52 9.17 -3.87
N VAL A 36 4.23 8.44 -3.00
CA VAL A 36 3.94 7.05 -2.64
C VAL A 36 3.15 7.08 -1.34
N LEU A 37 1.93 6.55 -1.39
CA LEU A 37 0.98 6.60 -0.29
C LEU A 37 0.73 5.21 0.29
N THR A 38 0.39 5.19 1.56
CA THR A 38 -0.08 3.98 2.24
C THR A 38 -1.00 4.34 3.40
N SER A 39 -1.77 3.39 3.93
CA SER A 39 -2.57 3.61 5.14
C SER A 39 -1.70 3.71 6.39
N VAL A 40 -2.15 4.45 7.40
CA VAL A 40 -1.53 4.41 8.74
C VAL A 40 -1.51 2.99 9.33
N LEU A 41 -2.40 2.09 8.91
CA LEU A 41 -2.38 0.68 9.31
C LEU A 41 -1.12 -0.04 8.88
N SER A 42 -0.52 0.33 7.74
CA SER A 42 0.68 -0.31 7.22
C SER A 42 1.85 -0.27 8.20
N PHE A 43 1.87 0.71 9.11
CA PHE A 43 2.90 0.75 10.15
C PHE A 43 2.85 -0.50 11.04
N ALA A 44 1.68 -0.82 11.56
CA ALA A 44 1.51 -2.00 12.42
C ALA A 44 1.62 -3.31 11.63
N GLU A 45 1.05 -3.36 10.42
CA GLU A 45 1.03 -4.57 9.61
C GLU A 45 2.43 -4.99 9.14
N ILE A 46 3.26 -4.04 8.69
CA ILE A 46 4.63 -4.33 8.26
C ILE A 46 5.48 -4.76 9.44
N HIS A 47 5.42 -4.08 10.60
CA HIS A 47 6.13 -4.51 11.79
C HIS A 47 5.69 -5.91 12.24
N ALA A 48 4.39 -6.21 12.21
CA ALA A 48 3.87 -7.52 12.55
C ALA A 48 4.34 -8.60 11.55
N ALA A 49 4.38 -8.29 10.25
CA ALA A 49 4.86 -9.22 9.24
C ALA A 49 6.37 -9.50 9.37
N LEU A 50 7.19 -8.47 9.59
CA LEU A 50 8.62 -8.62 9.86
C LEU A 50 8.87 -9.46 11.12
N ALA A 51 8.15 -9.19 12.20
CA ALA A 51 8.28 -9.94 13.45
C ALA A 51 7.88 -11.42 13.29
N ARG A 52 6.81 -11.72 12.54
CA ARG A 52 6.45 -13.11 12.22
C ARG A 52 7.58 -13.83 11.47
N LYS A 53 8.10 -13.21 10.39
CA LYS A 53 9.19 -13.79 9.60
C LYS A 53 10.46 -14.03 10.44
N LEU A 54 10.76 -13.16 11.40
CA LEU A 54 11.86 -13.36 12.35
C LEU A 54 11.58 -14.56 13.27
N ASN A 55 10.38 -14.62 13.86
CA ASN A 55 9.99 -15.70 14.77
C ASN A 55 9.95 -17.06 14.06
N ASP A 56 9.47 -17.09 12.82
CA ASP A 56 9.42 -18.27 11.96
C ASP A 56 10.79 -18.64 11.36
N LYS A 57 11.84 -17.86 11.68
CA LYS A 57 13.22 -18.04 11.18
C LYS A 57 13.34 -17.98 9.64
N THR A 58 12.36 -17.37 8.96
CA THR A 58 12.38 -17.14 7.52
C THR A 58 13.09 -15.82 7.15
N LEU A 59 13.34 -14.96 8.14
CA LEU A 59 14.10 -13.73 7.99
C LEU A 59 15.21 -13.69 9.07
N PRO A 60 16.50 -13.61 8.67
CA PRO A 60 17.61 -13.47 9.62
C PRO A 60 17.47 -12.21 10.48
N ALA A 61 17.95 -12.25 11.73
CA ALA A 61 17.86 -11.12 12.64
C ALA A 61 18.53 -9.83 12.11
N THR A 62 19.63 -9.97 11.39
CA THR A 62 20.33 -8.83 10.75
C THR A 62 19.46 -8.16 9.68
N GLU A 63 18.79 -8.95 8.86
CA GLU A 63 17.88 -8.45 7.82
C GLU A 63 16.62 -7.84 8.43
N TYR A 64 16.07 -8.45 9.49
CA TYR A 64 14.97 -7.86 10.25
C TYR A 64 15.30 -6.46 10.77
N HIS A 65 16.48 -6.30 11.42
CA HIS A 65 16.90 -5.00 11.95
C HIS A 65 17.08 -3.96 10.84
N TRP A 66 17.69 -4.36 9.73
CA TRP A 66 17.84 -3.49 8.57
C TRP A 66 16.46 -3.08 8.01
N ALA A 67 15.59 -4.05 7.75
CA ALA A 67 14.25 -3.80 7.19
C ALA A 67 13.40 -2.88 8.07
N ALA A 68 13.38 -3.15 9.39
CA ALA A 68 12.64 -2.33 10.36
C ALA A 68 13.21 -0.89 10.42
N THR A 69 14.53 -0.74 10.42
CA THR A 69 15.19 0.58 10.45
C THR A 69 14.90 1.36 9.16
N LYS A 70 15.03 0.72 8.01
CA LYS A 70 14.77 1.34 6.71
C LYS A 70 13.30 1.73 6.57
N PHE A 71 12.37 0.84 6.95
CA PHE A 71 10.94 1.15 6.95
C PHE A 71 10.62 2.34 7.87
N ASN A 72 11.13 2.37 9.09
CA ASN A 72 10.93 3.48 10.02
C ASN A 72 11.45 4.82 9.47
N SER A 73 12.57 4.80 8.76
CA SER A 73 13.10 5.98 8.08
C SER A 73 12.18 6.45 6.97
N ASP A 74 11.79 5.55 6.05
CA ASP A 74 10.89 5.86 4.94
C ASP A 74 9.51 6.31 5.41
N TRP A 75 9.01 5.71 6.52
CA TRP A 75 7.78 6.14 7.17
C TRP A 75 7.80 7.60 7.59
N LYS A 76 8.92 8.07 8.11
CA LYS A 76 9.07 9.46 8.58
C LYS A 76 9.29 10.46 7.46
N THR A 77 10.04 10.08 6.43
CA THR A 77 10.61 11.03 5.47
C THR A 77 10.04 10.91 4.06
N TYR A 78 9.59 9.73 3.66
CA TYR A 78 9.28 9.41 2.27
C TYR A 78 7.81 9.07 2.02
N LEU A 79 7.21 8.24 2.87
CA LEU A 79 5.85 7.77 2.68
C LEU A 79 4.82 8.82 3.10
N THR A 80 3.82 9.03 2.26
CA THR A 80 2.64 9.83 2.60
C THR A 80 1.58 8.92 3.22
N LYS A 81 1.19 9.21 4.47
CA LYS A 81 0.21 8.42 5.22
C LYS A 81 -1.21 8.89 4.94
N VAL A 82 -2.10 7.93 4.72
CA VAL A 82 -3.54 8.15 4.65
C VAL A 82 -4.14 7.80 6.00
N GLU A 83 -4.69 8.82 6.65
CA GLU A 83 -5.29 8.69 7.97
C GLU A 83 -6.64 7.97 7.93
N LEU A 84 -7.00 7.30 9.02
CA LEU A 84 -8.31 6.68 9.21
C LEU A 84 -9.38 7.74 9.55
N SER A 85 -9.60 8.66 8.61
CA SER A 85 -10.61 9.69 8.76
C SER A 85 -12.03 9.11 8.72
N GLN A 86 -13.00 9.85 9.23
CA GLN A 86 -14.43 9.48 9.14
C GLN A 86 -14.84 9.23 7.67
N ALA A 87 -14.30 10.00 6.73
CA ALA A 87 -14.58 9.84 5.30
C ALA A 87 -14.09 8.48 4.76
N VAL A 88 -12.92 8.00 5.19
CA VAL A 88 -12.42 6.66 4.85
C VAL A 88 -13.28 5.58 5.53
N LEU A 89 -13.53 5.73 6.84
CA LEU A 89 -14.27 4.73 7.62
C LEU A 89 -15.70 4.53 7.12
N THR A 90 -16.36 5.57 6.63
CA THR A 90 -17.72 5.49 6.08
C THR A 90 -17.81 4.57 4.85
N LEU A 91 -16.73 4.40 4.09
CA LEU A 91 -16.69 3.52 2.92
C LEU A 91 -16.54 2.03 3.30
N VAL A 92 -15.93 1.74 4.46
CA VAL A 92 -15.54 0.37 4.85
C VAL A 92 -16.72 -0.62 4.87
N PRO A 93 -17.87 -0.35 5.52
CA PRO A 93 -18.96 -1.32 5.59
C PRO A 93 -19.49 -1.75 4.22
N GLY A 94 -19.60 -0.79 3.30
CA GLY A 94 -20.04 -1.06 1.94
C GLY A 94 -19.04 -1.93 1.17
N LEU A 95 -17.75 -1.68 1.31
CA LEU A 95 -16.68 -2.45 0.65
C LEU A 95 -16.57 -3.87 1.22
N VAL A 96 -16.64 -4.02 2.55
CA VAL A 96 -16.68 -5.36 3.20
C VAL A 96 -17.85 -6.17 2.64
N LYS A 97 -19.05 -5.59 2.60
CA LYS A 97 -20.25 -6.30 2.12
C LYS A 97 -20.14 -6.70 0.64
N ARG A 98 -19.64 -5.79 -0.22
CA ARG A 98 -19.56 -6.07 -1.67
C ARG A 98 -18.47 -7.06 -2.04
N HIS A 99 -17.34 -7.05 -1.35
CA HIS A 99 -16.13 -7.77 -1.75
C HIS A 99 -15.71 -8.87 -0.78
N ALA A 100 -16.44 -9.07 0.32
CA ALA A 100 -16.12 -10.04 1.38
C ALA A 100 -14.68 -9.90 1.93
N LEU A 101 -14.18 -8.66 2.03
CA LEU A 101 -12.81 -8.35 2.47
C LEU A 101 -12.67 -8.49 3.98
N LYS A 102 -11.44 -8.81 4.41
CA LYS A 102 -11.03 -8.66 5.82
C LYS A 102 -11.00 -7.18 6.20
N GLY A 103 -11.03 -6.89 7.51
CA GLY A 103 -11.11 -5.51 8.00
C GLY A 103 -9.98 -4.60 7.51
N SER A 104 -8.72 -5.08 7.60
CA SER A 104 -7.56 -4.31 7.13
C SER A 104 -7.58 -4.06 5.62
N ASP A 105 -7.90 -5.10 4.84
CA ASP A 105 -7.97 -5.01 3.37
C ASP A 105 -9.06 -4.03 2.93
N ALA A 106 -10.21 -4.04 3.63
CA ALA A 106 -11.29 -3.10 3.38
C ALA A 106 -10.88 -1.65 3.71
N VAL A 107 -10.04 -1.44 4.73
CA VAL A 107 -9.50 -0.11 5.05
C VAL A 107 -8.51 0.35 3.98
N HIS A 108 -7.64 -0.53 3.49
CA HIS A 108 -6.74 -0.20 2.38
C HIS A 108 -7.52 0.19 1.12
N LEU A 109 -8.54 -0.59 0.76
CA LEU A 109 -9.38 -0.29 -0.38
C LEU A 109 -10.17 1.01 -0.19
N ALA A 110 -10.74 1.23 1.00
CA ALA A 110 -11.46 2.46 1.34
C ALA A 110 -10.56 3.71 1.22
N SER A 111 -9.32 3.60 1.69
CA SER A 111 -8.32 4.67 1.56
C SER A 111 -8.02 4.99 0.10
N ALA A 112 -7.86 3.97 -0.74
CA ALA A 112 -7.62 4.13 -2.17
C ALA A 112 -8.83 4.72 -2.91
N VAL A 113 -10.04 4.27 -2.61
CA VAL A 113 -11.30 4.80 -3.18
C VAL A 113 -11.47 6.28 -2.79
N TRP A 114 -11.28 6.60 -1.52
CA TRP A 114 -11.37 7.98 -1.02
C TRP A 114 -10.35 8.90 -1.69
N LEU A 115 -9.10 8.47 -1.82
CA LEU A 115 -8.05 9.23 -2.51
C LEU A 115 -8.42 9.50 -3.96
N ARG A 116 -8.83 8.47 -4.71
CA ARG A 116 -9.23 8.63 -6.11
C ARG A 116 -10.37 9.63 -6.26
N GLN A 117 -11.40 9.55 -5.40
CA GLN A 117 -12.52 10.48 -5.41
C GLN A 117 -12.07 11.92 -5.09
N SER A 118 -11.16 12.08 -4.12
CA SER A 118 -10.62 13.38 -3.72
C SER A 118 -9.82 14.04 -4.85
N VAL A 119 -9.08 13.24 -5.62
CA VAL A 119 -8.34 13.70 -6.80
C VAL A 119 -9.28 14.15 -7.91
N GLN A 120 -10.30 13.32 -8.22
CA GLN A 120 -11.28 13.63 -9.29
C GLN A 120 -12.09 14.89 -8.98
N LEU A 121 -12.36 15.16 -7.71
CA LEU A 121 -13.11 16.36 -7.28
C LEU A 121 -12.24 17.61 -7.15
N GLY A 122 -10.94 17.56 -7.49
CA GLY A 122 -10.03 18.70 -7.35
C GLY A 122 -9.82 19.17 -5.91
N LYS A 123 -10.26 18.38 -4.91
CA LYS A 123 -10.17 18.72 -3.48
C LYS A 123 -8.77 18.55 -2.91
N SER A 124 -7.87 17.91 -3.64
CA SER A 124 -6.48 17.70 -3.23
C SER A 124 -5.55 18.54 -4.11
N GLN A 125 -5.13 19.69 -3.61
CA GLN A 125 -4.14 20.56 -4.30
C GLN A 125 -2.76 19.92 -4.48
N LYS A 126 -2.49 18.80 -3.79
CA LYS A 126 -1.19 18.10 -3.84
C LYS A 126 -1.16 16.95 -4.85
N VAL A 127 -2.24 16.69 -5.54
CA VAL A 127 -2.34 15.54 -6.44
C VAL A 127 -2.56 16.01 -7.86
N HIS A 128 -1.48 16.00 -8.65
CA HIS A 128 -1.53 16.27 -10.08
C HIS A 128 -2.32 15.17 -10.81
N SER A 129 -2.97 15.52 -11.90
CA SER A 129 -3.78 14.68 -12.78
C SER A 129 -2.95 13.58 -13.46
N GLY A 130 -2.43 12.64 -12.68
CA GLY A 130 -1.71 11.47 -13.16
C GLY A 130 -2.47 10.18 -12.83
N THR A 131 -2.14 9.09 -13.49
CA THR A 131 -2.74 7.78 -13.23
C THR A 131 -2.56 7.40 -11.76
N PHE A 132 -3.66 7.14 -11.06
CA PHE A 132 -3.66 6.53 -9.73
C PHE A 132 -3.52 5.02 -9.87
N VAL A 133 -2.55 4.44 -9.18
CA VAL A 133 -2.27 3.01 -9.19
C VAL A 133 -2.31 2.49 -7.76
N PHE A 134 -2.98 1.36 -7.57
CA PHE A 134 -3.04 0.63 -6.31
C PHE A 134 -2.15 -0.61 -6.41
N ALA A 135 -1.08 -0.66 -5.62
CA ALA A 135 -0.18 -1.81 -5.56
C ALA A 135 -0.58 -2.74 -4.43
N THR A 136 -0.77 -4.02 -4.74
CA THR A 136 -1.06 -5.09 -3.79
C THR A 136 -0.64 -6.43 -4.35
N SER A 137 -0.15 -7.35 -3.48
CA SER A 137 0.05 -8.76 -3.80
C SER A 137 -1.10 -9.65 -3.33
N ASP A 138 -2.10 -9.09 -2.65
CA ASP A 138 -3.31 -9.82 -2.28
C ASP A 138 -4.28 -9.91 -3.45
N LYS A 139 -4.50 -11.12 -3.95
CA LYS A 139 -5.35 -11.39 -5.13
C LYS A 139 -6.82 -11.03 -4.91
N GLN A 140 -7.33 -11.16 -3.68
CA GLN A 140 -8.72 -10.79 -3.37
C GLN A 140 -8.86 -9.27 -3.34
N LEU A 141 -7.91 -8.59 -2.72
CA LEU A 141 -7.87 -7.14 -2.67
C LEU A 141 -7.65 -6.51 -4.05
N ALA A 142 -6.79 -7.10 -4.89
CA ALA A 142 -6.59 -6.71 -6.28
C ALA A 142 -7.90 -6.74 -7.07
N ARG A 143 -8.61 -7.87 -7.05
CA ARG A 143 -9.92 -8.01 -7.71
C ARG A 143 -10.97 -7.03 -7.19
N ALA A 144 -10.95 -6.75 -5.89
CA ALA A 144 -11.86 -5.77 -5.29
C ALA A 144 -11.56 -4.35 -5.79
N ALA A 145 -10.29 -3.97 -5.86
CA ALA A 145 -9.85 -2.68 -6.37
C ALA A 145 -10.21 -2.48 -7.86
N GLU A 146 -10.03 -3.52 -8.68
CA GLU A 146 -10.44 -3.50 -10.10
C GLU A 146 -11.96 -3.29 -10.26
N LYS A 147 -12.77 -3.97 -9.44
CA LYS A 147 -14.24 -3.78 -9.43
C LYS A 147 -14.64 -2.36 -9.00
N GLU A 148 -13.85 -1.71 -8.15
CA GLU A 148 -14.00 -0.30 -7.81
C GLU A 148 -13.35 0.62 -8.87
N GLN A 149 -12.98 0.09 -10.05
CA GLN A 149 -12.38 0.82 -11.19
C GLN A 149 -11.05 1.50 -10.83
N ILE A 150 -10.26 0.91 -9.97
CA ILE A 150 -8.91 1.34 -9.65
C ILE A 150 -7.92 0.49 -10.44
N LYS A 151 -6.95 1.15 -11.10
CA LYS A 151 -5.86 0.45 -11.77
C LYS A 151 -4.99 -0.24 -10.73
N VAL A 152 -4.84 -1.55 -10.86
CA VAL A 152 -4.02 -2.37 -9.97
C VAL A 152 -2.64 -2.61 -10.57
N PHE A 153 -1.64 -2.67 -9.71
CA PHE A 153 -0.30 -3.19 -9.97
C PHE A 153 -0.03 -4.31 -8.98
N ASP A 154 0.08 -5.52 -9.49
CA ASP A 154 0.48 -6.69 -8.71
C ASP A 154 1.96 -6.96 -8.99
N PRO A 155 2.86 -6.74 -8.02
CA PRO A 155 4.29 -6.95 -8.24
C PRO A 155 4.64 -8.43 -8.49
N GLU A 156 3.81 -9.38 -8.06
CA GLU A 156 4.05 -10.82 -8.29
C GLU A 156 3.57 -11.31 -9.65
N ALA A 157 2.72 -10.56 -10.34
CA ALA A 157 2.22 -10.93 -11.67
C ALA A 157 3.04 -10.34 -12.81
N ALA A 158 3.99 -9.46 -12.52
CA ALA A 158 4.80 -8.76 -13.51
C ALA A 158 6.12 -9.47 -13.84
N GLY A 159 6.42 -10.60 -13.16
CA GLY A 159 7.60 -11.44 -13.37
C GLY A 159 7.37 -12.59 -14.32
#